data_52695acffd2f2c826a204aeeed8940fa
#
_entry.id   52695acffd2f2c826a204aeeed8940fa
#
_cell.length_a   1.000
_cell.length_b   1.000
_cell.length_c   1.000
_cell.angle_alpha   90.00
_cell.angle_beta   90.00
_cell.angle_gamma   90.00
#
_symmetry.space_group_name_H-M   'P 1'
#
loop_
_entity.id
_entity.type
_entity.pdbx_description
1 polymer ?
#
loop_
_entity_poly.entity_id
_entity_poly.type
_entity_poly.pdbx_seq_one_letter_code
_entity_poly.pdbx_strand_id
1 'polypeptide(L)'
;MTQTVVPAAVASVYVDRLQRAQGEMARQNVDLLVVGASADLFYLIGYAGHLSERMSVLLLPREGTPHYVVPGLEAALLSDQRDLLEIVSWEETEDPAAKVAAIAGAASEGTVAVSDELWTVFTIRMQRLMPGARWSEGGQLLRPLRMIKDDREIALLAEASRLTDETWEEFLATSVIGVTERQVRERLMGMIAARGLTPTFANVGSGPNGASPHQSASDRVIGPGDAIVCDWGGTLAGYHSDVTRTAHVGDPSAEFVAAYEAVLAANQAALDAVRPGAACQDIDRAARGVLTAAGFGEAFFHRTGHGLGLSVHEEPYLVEGNTLPLAAGMVFSDEPGVYFPDRFGIRIEDTVLCTETGGRRLNEATRALTVMS
;
A
#
# COMPACT_ATOMS: atom_id res chain seq x y z
N MET A 1 -25.02 -17.97 6.16
CA MET A 1 -24.22 -16.73 6.17
C MET A 1 -24.19 -16.24 7.60
N THR A 2 -23.10 -16.51 8.31
CA THR A 2 -22.90 -16.05 9.70
C THR A 2 -22.63 -14.56 9.65
N GLN A 3 -23.54 -13.75 10.20
CA GLN A 3 -23.29 -12.34 10.48
C GLN A 3 -22.08 -12.26 11.42
N THR A 4 -21.00 -11.73 10.93
CA THR A 4 -19.84 -11.37 11.76
C THR A 4 -20.21 -10.07 12.46
N VAL A 5 -20.76 -10.17 13.66
CA VAL A 5 -20.99 -9.00 14.51
C VAL A 5 -19.62 -8.36 14.76
N VAL A 6 -19.43 -7.13 14.29
CA VAL A 6 -18.21 -6.35 14.57
C VAL A 6 -18.14 -6.17 16.09
N PRO A 7 -17.09 -6.66 16.77
CA PRO A 7 -16.98 -6.49 18.22
C PRO A 7 -17.00 -5.00 18.59
N ALA A 8 -17.61 -4.62 19.70
CA ALA A 8 -17.70 -3.22 20.17
C ALA A 8 -16.34 -2.48 20.19
N ALA A 9 -15.25 -3.19 20.44
CA ALA A 9 -13.89 -2.66 20.35
C ALA A 9 -13.47 -2.27 18.91
N VAL A 10 -14.06 -2.86 17.88
CA VAL A 10 -13.78 -2.53 16.48
C VAL A 10 -14.56 -1.29 16.03
N ALA A 11 -15.81 -1.14 16.51
CA ALA A 11 -16.61 0.06 16.26
C ALA A 11 -15.95 1.31 16.86
N SER A 12 -15.30 1.21 18.04
CA SER A 12 -14.62 2.34 18.68
C SER A 12 -13.44 2.89 17.87
N VAL A 13 -12.73 2.06 17.11
CA VAL A 13 -11.60 2.49 16.26
C VAL A 13 -12.07 3.41 15.13
N TYR A 14 -13.19 3.09 14.49
CA TYR A 14 -13.71 3.91 13.40
C TYR A 14 -14.32 5.22 13.92
N VAL A 15 -14.92 5.22 15.10
CA VAL A 15 -15.35 6.48 15.76
C VAL A 15 -14.16 7.40 16.00
N ASP A 16 -13.05 6.88 16.56
CA ASP A 16 -11.83 7.66 16.77
C ASP A 16 -11.26 8.21 15.45
N ARG A 17 -11.19 7.37 14.40
CA ARG A 17 -10.68 7.78 13.09
C ARG A 17 -11.52 8.88 12.42
N LEU A 18 -12.85 8.78 12.51
CA LEU A 18 -13.76 9.82 12.04
C LEU A 18 -13.56 11.13 12.81
N GLN A 19 -13.44 11.08 14.14
CA GLN A 19 -13.20 12.26 14.98
C GLN A 19 -11.82 12.90 14.67
N ARG A 20 -10.78 12.10 14.47
CA ARG A 20 -9.45 12.60 14.06
C ARG A 20 -9.51 13.28 12.69
N ALA A 21 -10.24 12.71 11.73
CA ALA A 21 -10.44 13.32 10.42
C ALA A 21 -11.21 14.64 10.54
N GLN A 22 -12.28 14.72 11.34
CA GLN A 22 -13.01 15.96 11.63
C GLN A 22 -12.12 17.01 12.31
N GLY A 23 -11.25 16.58 13.23
CA GLY A 23 -10.26 17.48 13.86
C GLY A 23 -9.26 18.04 12.84
N GLU A 24 -8.83 17.23 11.86
CA GLU A 24 -7.96 17.69 10.77
C GLU A 24 -8.70 18.65 9.83
N MET A 25 -9.95 18.36 9.49
CA MET A 25 -10.82 19.26 8.73
C MET A 25 -10.98 20.62 9.40
N ALA A 26 -11.16 20.63 10.72
CA ALA A 26 -11.26 21.89 11.48
C ALA A 26 -9.96 22.71 11.41
N ARG A 27 -8.79 22.05 11.52
CA ARG A 27 -7.47 22.72 11.40
C ARG A 27 -7.24 23.32 10.01
N GLN A 28 -7.73 22.67 8.96
CA GLN A 28 -7.56 23.10 7.56
C GLN A 28 -8.75 23.90 7.00
N ASN A 29 -9.77 24.22 7.84
CA ASN A 29 -10.99 24.93 7.44
C ASN A 29 -11.72 24.24 6.27
N VAL A 30 -11.83 22.92 6.32
CA VAL A 30 -12.64 22.12 5.41
C VAL A 30 -14.00 21.87 6.05
N ASP A 31 -15.08 22.12 5.33
CA ASP A 31 -16.46 22.01 5.82
C ASP A 31 -17.07 20.65 5.55
N LEU A 32 -16.67 20.01 4.43
CA LEU A 32 -17.13 18.69 4.02
C LEU A 32 -15.97 17.91 3.38
N LEU A 33 -15.78 16.65 3.78
CA LEU A 33 -14.92 15.71 3.10
C LEU A 33 -15.77 14.65 2.39
N VAL A 34 -15.54 14.46 1.10
CA VAL A 34 -16.20 13.44 0.26
C VAL A 34 -15.22 12.36 -0.06
N VAL A 35 -15.53 11.11 0.35
CA VAL A 35 -14.62 9.97 0.17
C VAL A 35 -15.30 8.89 -0.67
N GLY A 36 -14.66 8.54 -1.79
CA GLY A 36 -15.06 7.42 -2.65
C GLY A 36 -14.58 6.06 -2.15
N ALA A 37 -14.97 5.01 -2.87
CA ALA A 37 -14.49 3.66 -2.63
C ALA A 37 -12.94 3.62 -2.76
N SER A 38 -12.25 3.37 -1.65
CA SER A 38 -10.79 3.50 -1.53
C SER A 38 -10.27 2.96 -0.19
N ALA A 39 -8.95 2.95 -0.04
CA ALA A 39 -8.30 2.72 1.23
C ALA A 39 -8.66 3.77 2.30
N ASP A 40 -8.92 5.02 1.90
CA ASP A 40 -9.39 6.08 2.79
C ASP A 40 -10.77 5.77 3.37
N LEU A 41 -11.68 5.28 2.54
CA LEU A 41 -13.00 4.84 2.99
C LEU A 41 -12.88 3.70 3.99
N PHE A 42 -12.06 2.69 3.66
CA PHE A 42 -11.83 1.56 4.58
C PHE A 42 -11.21 2.02 5.91
N TYR A 43 -10.26 2.95 5.87
CA TYR A 43 -9.67 3.52 7.08
C TYR A 43 -10.73 4.16 7.98
N LEU A 44 -11.64 4.94 7.40
CA LEU A 44 -12.63 5.72 8.15
C LEU A 44 -13.78 4.87 8.71
N ILE A 45 -14.26 3.88 7.95
CA ILE A 45 -15.50 3.17 8.31
C ILE A 45 -15.43 1.64 8.25
N GLY A 46 -14.26 1.06 7.89
CA GLY A 46 -14.10 -0.40 7.79
C GLY A 46 -14.81 -1.04 6.59
N TYR A 47 -15.21 -0.23 5.62
CA TYR A 47 -15.84 -0.67 4.38
C TYR A 47 -15.12 -0.07 3.19
N ALA A 48 -14.60 -0.91 2.29
CA ALA A 48 -13.81 -0.43 1.16
C ALA A 48 -14.65 0.17 0.03
N GLY A 49 -15.95 -0.09 0.00
CA GLY A 49 -16.81 0.28 -1.09
C GLY A 49 -16.62 -0.60 -2.33
N HIS A 50 -17.36 -0.28 -3.38
CA HIS A 50 -17.23 -0.91 -4.68
C HIS A 50 -17.02 0.17 -5.76
N LEU A 51 -15.94 0.02 -6.55
CA LEU A 51 -15.68 0.91 -7.68
C LEU A 51 -16.61 0.55 -8.84
N SER A 52 -17.55 1.41 -9.15
CA SER A 52 -18.47 1.25 -10.27
C SER A 52 -18.92 2.60 -10.82
N GLU A 53 -19.70 2.59 -11.90
CA GLU A 53 -20.36 3.76 -12.48
C GLU A 53 -21.44 4.34 -11.57
N ARG A 54 -21.85 3.60 -10.53
CA ARG A 54 -22.80 4.06 -9.51
C ARG A 54 -22.09 4.83 -8.43
N MET A 55 -22.51 6.06 -8.17
CA MET A 55 -21.90 6.89 -7.13
C MET A 55 -22.17 6.28 -5.74
N SER A 56 -21.08 5.95 -5.03
CA SER A 56 -21.09 5.48 -3.66
C SER A 56 -20.03 6.27 -2.90
N VAL A 57 -20.44 7.16 -1.95
CA VAL A 57 -19.54 8.12 -1.30
C VAL A 57 -19.90 8.37 0.16
N LEU A 58 -18.87 8.45 0.99
CA LEU A 58 -18.97 8.97 2.35
C LEU A 58 -18.91 10.49 2.32
N LEU A 59 -19.83 11.12 3.02
CA LEU A 59 -19.87 12.54 3.31
C LEU A 59 -19.57 12.72 4.79
N LEU A 60 -18.40 13.21 5.09
CA LEU A 60 -17.96 13.52 6.45
C LEU A 60 -18.04 15.05 6.64
N PRO A 61 -19.05 15.57 7.35
CA PRO A 61 -19.09 16.98 7.71
C PRO A 61 -18.04 17.27 8.78
N ARG A 62 -17.55 18.50 8.86
CA ARG A 62 -16.60 18.92 9.92
C ARG A 62 -17.18 18.71 11.33
N GLU A 63 -18.48 18.83 11.47
CA GLU A 63 -19.21 18.58 12.72
C GLU A 63 -20.51 17.81 12.39
N GLY A 64 -20.90 16.89 13.28
CA GLY A 64 -22.13 16.13 13.12
C GLY A 64 -21.91 14.73 12.56
N THR A 65 -22.99 14.08 12.16
CA THR A 65 -23.04 12.69 11.75
C THR A 65 -22.57 12.50 10.31
N PRO A 66 -21.67 11.56 10.02
CA PRO A 66 -21.33 11.19 8.64
C PRO A 66 -22.52 10.57 7.91
N HIS A 67 -22.58 10.76 6.59
CA HIS A 67 -23.59 10.14 5.73
C HIS A 67 -22.91 9.29 4.66
N TYR A 68 -23.52 8.18 4.29
CA TYR A 68 -23.06 7.38 3.17
C TYR A 68 -24.13 7.31 2.09
N VAL A 69 -23.88 8.00 0.96
CA VAL A 69 -24.77 8.00 -0.21
C VAL A 69 -24.43 6.77 -1.05
N VAL A 70 -25.40 5.87 -1.25
CA VAL A 70 -25.16 4.54 -1.83
C VAL A 70 -26.35 4.09 -2.69
N PRO A 71 -26.14 3.30 -3.78
CA PRO A 71 -27.23 2.67 -4.49
C PRO A 71 -28.11 1.81 -3.56
N GLY A 72 -29.43 1.85 -3.73
CA GLY A 72 -30.37 1.09 -2.89
C GLY A 72 -30.05 -0.41 -2.85
N LEU A 73 -29.58 -0.97 -3.98
CA LEU A 73 -29.18 -2.38 -4.09
C LEU A 73 -27.96 -2.76 -3.22
N GLU A 74 -27.11 -1.78 -2.85
CA GLU A 74 -25.91 -1.99 -2.03
C GLU A 74 -26.09 -1.58 -0.57
N ALA A 75 -27.18 -0.91 -0.20
CA ALA A 75 -27.40 -0.38 1.15
C ALA A 75 -27.37 -1.48 2.25
N ALA A 76 -27.73 -2.72 1.91
CA ALA A 76 -27.67 -3.86 2.85
C ALA A 76 -26.22 -4.28 3.20
N LEU A 77 -25.23 -3.96 2.36
CA LEU A 77 -23.81 -4.27 2.61
C LEU A 77 -23.22 -3.42 3.75
N LEU A 78 -23.91 -2.34 4.12
CA LEU A 78 -23.48 -1.39 5.15
C LEU A 78 -24.16 -1.66 6.51
N SER A 79 -24.66 -2.88 6.75
CA SER A 79 -25.33 -3.22 8.01
C SER A 79 -24.47 -2.92 9.25
N ASP A 80 -23.17 -3.17 9.16
CA ASP A 80 -22.21 -3.04 10.26
C ASP A 80 -21.77 -1.58 10.51
N GLN A 81 -22.05 -0.67 9.57
CA GLN A 81 -21.71 0.76 9.64
C GLN A 81 -22.85 1.62 10.18
N ARG A 82 -24.05 1.06 10.43
CA ARG A 82 -25.26 1.81 10.85
C ARG A 82 -25.11 2.59 12.14
N ASP A 83 -24.24 2.13 13.03
CA ASP A 83 -23.97 2.82 14.29
C ASP A 83 -22.94 3.96 14.14
N LEU A 84 -22.26 4.05 12.98
CA LEU A 84 -21.23 5.05 12.69
C LEU A 84 -21.75 6.22 11.84
N LEU A 85 -22.75 5.97 10.98
CA LEU A 85 -23.18 6.91 9.94
C LEU A 85 -24.63 6.68 9.51
N GLU A 86 -25.22 7.70 8.88
CA GLU A 86 -26.52 7.62 8.24
C GLU A 86 -26.38 7.10 6.80
N ILE A 87 -27.13 6.04 6.46
CA ILE A 87 -27.16 5.48 5.11
C ILE A 87 -28.27 6.18 4.31
N VAL A 88 -27.88 6.84 3.22
CA VAL A 88 -28.78 7.52 2.29
C VAL A 88 -28.77 6.78 0.97
N SER A 89 -29.79 5.95 0.75
CA SER A 89 -29.92 5.21 -0.50
C SER A 89 -30.50 6.05 -1.63
N TRP A 90 -30.16 5.68 -2.87
CA TRP A 90 -30.72 6.25 -4.09
C TRP A 90 -31.14 5.15 -5.07
N GLU A 91 -32.19 5.43 -5.84
CA GLU A 91 -32.74 4.54 -6.86
C GLU A 91 -32.20 4.89 -8.24
N GLU A 92 -32.20 3.93 -9.19
CA GLU A 92 -31.63 4.09 -10.54
C GLU A 92 -32.24 5.28 -11.34
N THR A 93 -33.39 5.79 -10.93
CA THR A 93 -34.07 6.96 -11.54
C THR A 93 -33.73 8.27 -10.85
N GLU A 94 -32.93 8.24 -9.78
CA GLU A 94 -32.55 9.43 -9.01
C GLU A 94 -31.14 9.91 -9.38
N ASP A 95 -30.86 11.20 -9.13
CA ASP A 95 -29.49 11.73 -9.26
C ASP A 95 -28.78 11.70 -7.89
N PRO A 96 -27.79 10.80 -7.69
CA PRO A 96 -27.06 10.74 -6.43
C PRO A 96 -26.28 12.02 -6.12
N ALA A 97 -25.80 12.75 -7.14
CA ALA A 97 -25.10 14.01 -6.91
C ALA A 97 -26.02 15.09 -6.33
N ALA A 98 -27.31 15.06 -6.68
CA ALA A 98 -28.31 15.96 -6.07
C ALA A 98 -28.53 15.60 -4.59
N LYS A 99 -28.52 14.31 -4.22
CA LYS A 99 -28.58 13.92 -2.80
C LYS A 99 -27.35 14.40 -2.02
N VAL A 100 -26.14 14.26 -2.61
CA VAL A 100 -24.91 14.81 -2.03
C VAL A 100 -25.04 16.32 -1.79
N ALA A 101 -25.49 17.08 -2.78
CA ALA A 101 -25.64 18.53 -2.65
C ALA A 101 -26.69 18.92 -1.58
N ALA A 102 -27.78 18.16 -1.47
CA ALA A 102 -28.78 18.38 -0.43
C ALA A 102 -28.25 18.13 0.99
N ILE A 103 -27.45 17.06 1.17
CA ILE A 103 -26.80 16.73 2.46
C ILE A 103 -25.70 17.75 2.80
N ALA A 104 -24.93 18.21 1.80
CA ALA A 104 -23.90 19.21 1.99
C ALA A 104 -24.42 20.50 2.64
N GLY A 105 -25.65 20.89 2.35
CA GLY A 105 -26.31 22.05 2.99
C GLY A 105 -25.44 23.32 2.93
N ALA A 106 -25.10 23.90 4.08
CA ALA A 106 -24.24 25.08 4.15
C ALA A 106 -22.81 24.86 3.62
N ALA A 107 -22.28 23.63 3.63
CA ALA A 107 -20.97 23.31 3.08
C ALA A 107 -20.92 23.47 1.55
N SER A 108 -22.07 23.54 0.87
CA SER A 108 -22.16 23.83 -0.57
C SER A 108 -21.67 25.24 -0.96
N GLU A 109 -21.50 26.13 0.01
CA GLU A 109 -20.89 27.46 -0.12
C GLU A 109 -19.54 27.57 0.60
N GLY A 110 -19.08 26.48 1.20
CA GLY A 110 -17.85 26.36 1.98
C GLY A 110 -16.70 25.69 1.23
N THR A 111 -15.83 25.02 1.97
CA THR A 111 -14.72 24.23 1.43
C THR A 111 -15.07 22.75 1.43
N VAL A 112 -15.09 22.14 0.23
CA VAL A 112 -15.35 20.72 0.01
C VAL A 112 -14.05 20.06 -0.43
N ALA A 113 -13.55 19.12 0.37
CA ALA A 113 -12.41 18.29 -0.01
C ALA A 113 -12.89 16.94 -0.59
N VAL A 114 -12.18 16.41 -1.58
CA VAL A 114 -12.48 15.09 -2.18
C VAL A 114 -11.28 14.17 -2.06
N SER A 115 -11.52 12.89 -1.74
CA SER A 115 -10.46 11.88 -1.69
C SER A 115 -9.80 11.69 -3.06
N ASP A 116 -8.51 11.31 -3.04
CA ASP A 116 -7.68 11.21 -4.25
C ASP A 116 -8.22 10.20 -5.28
N GLU A 117 -8.89 9.16 -4.82
CA GLU A 117 -9.38 8.06 -5.66
C GLU A 117 -10.85 8.22 -6.09
N LEU A 118 -11.48 9.37 -5.82
CA LEU A 118 -12.85 9.59 -6.29
C LEU A 118 -12.86 9.81 -7.82
N TRP A 119 -13.77 9.13 -8.52
CA TRP A 119 -13.90 9.30 -9.96
C TRP A 119 -14.22 10.75 -10.33
N THR A 120 -13.43 11.31 -11.22
CA THR A 120 -13.55 12.69 -11.69
C THR A 120 -14.98 13.04 -12.19
N VAL A 121 -15.68 12.08 -12.81
CA VAL A 121 -17.06 12.28 -13.27
C VAL A 121 -18.00 12.61 -12.11
N PHE A 122 -17.81 12.00 -10.95
CA PHE A 122 -18.61 12.29 -9.77
C PHE A 122 -18.29 13.67 -9.20
N THR A 123 -16.99 13.98 -9.10
CA THR A 123 -16.53 15.32 -8.69
C THR A 123 -17.13 16.42 -9.57
N ILE A 124 -17.08 16.27 -10.91
CA ILE A 124 -17.64 17.25 -11.85
C ILE A 124 -19.17 17.40 -11.69
N ARG A 125 -19.89 16.29 -11.46
CA ARG A 125 -21.35 16.36 -11.22
C ARG A 125 -21.67 17.13 -9.94
N MET A 126 -20.95 16.86 -8.86
CA MET A 126 -21.10 17.58 -7.59
C MET A 126 -20.74 19.07 -7.73
N GLN A 127 -19.65 19.41 -8.44
CA GLN A 127 -19.24 20.79 -8.70
C GLN A 127 -20.33 21.60 -9.41
N ARG A 128 -21.04 21.01 -10.36
CA ARG A 128 -22.15 21.67 -11.07
C ARG A 128 -23.33 21.99 -10.16
N LEU A 129 -23.54 21.16 -9.14
CA LEU A 129 -24.67 21.32 -8.19
C LEU A 129 -24.29 22.17 -6.97
N MET A 130 -23.00 22.36 -6.71
CA MET A 130 -22.47 23.18 -5.62
C MET A 130 -21.49 24.23 -6.17
N PRO A 131 -21.97 25.18 -7.02
CA PRO A 131 -21.08 26.14 -7.70
C PRO A 131 -20.44 27.16 -6.74
N GLY A 132 -20.96 27.34 -5.53
CA GLY A 132 -20.43 28.23 -4.50
C GLY A 132 -19.31 27.58 -3.69
N ALA A 133 -19.13 26.24 -3.76
CA ALA A 133 -18.11 25.52 -3.01
C ALA A 133 -16.70 25.75 -3.55
N ARG A 134 -15.74 25.88 -2.63
CA ARG A 134 -14.30 25.81 -2.94
C ARG A 134 -13.86 24.36 -2.82
N TRP A 135 -13.28 23.81 -3.88
CA TRP A 135 -12.86 22.42 -3.95
C TRP A 135 -11.36 22.26 -3.63
N SER A 136 -11.02 21.25 -2.83
CA SER A 136 -9.66 20.95 -2.43
C SER A 136 -9.39 19.44 -2.41
N GLU A 137 -8.13 19.07 -2.28
CA GLU A 137 -7.66 17.68 -2.17
C GLU A 137 -7.92 17.15 -0.76
N GLY A 138 -8.63 16.02 -0.67
CA GLY A 138 -8.89 15.33 0.60
C GLY A 138 -7.71 14.52 1.14
N GLY A 139 -6.81 14.08 0.25
CA GLY A 139 -5.62 13.35 0.65
C GLY A 139 -4.74 14.09 1.64
N GLN A 140 -4.68 15.42 1.58
CA GLN A 140 -3.93 16.24 2.56
C GLN A 140 -4.48 16.08 3.99
N LEU A 141 -5.74 15.72 4.15
CA LEU A 141 -6.37 15.46 5.45
C LEU A 141 -6.08 14.04 5.96
N LEU A 142 -6.12 13.05 5.06
CA LEU A 142 -6.15 11.63 5.43
C LEU A 142 -4.76 10.98 5.43
N ARG A 143 -3.85 11.41 4.54
CA ARG A 143 -2.48 10.86 4.46
C ARG A 143 -1.73 10.97 5.80
N PRO A 144 -1.72 12.12 6.52
CA PRO A 144 -1.04 12.20 7.81
C PRO A 144 -1.63 11.25 8.87
N LEU A 145 -2.95 11.00 8.81
CA LEU A 145 -3.62 10.10 9.75
C LEU A 145 -3.30 8.63 9.47
N ARG A 146 -3.22 8.23 8.19
CA ARG A 146 -2.89 6.87 7.76
C ARG A 146 -1.40 6.56 7.87
N MET A 147 -0.56 7.60 7.73
CA MET A 147 0.90 7.45 7.75
C MET A 147 1.42 6.91 9.08
N ILE A 148 0.82 7.33 10.20
CA ILE A 148 1.16 6.88 11.55
C ILE A 148 0.23 5.75 11.94
N LYS A 149 0.74 4.53 11.94
CA LYS A 149 0.01 3.32 12.28
C LYS A 149 -0.13 3.17 13.81
N ASP A 150 -1.32 2.78 14.24
CA ASP A 150 -1.55 2.37 15.62
C ASP A 150 -1.02 0.93 15.87
N ASP A 151 -1.01 0.51 17.13
CA ASP A 151 -0.48 -0.81 17.53
C ASP A 151 -1.22 -1.97 16.86
N ARG A 152 -2.53 -1.82 16.58
CA ARG A 152 -3.33 -2.83 15.89
C ARG A 152 -2.97 -2.92 14.42
N GLU A 153 -2.79 -1.78 13.77
CA GLU A 153 -2.35 -1.70 12.37
C GLU A 153 -0.96 -2.32 12.21
N ILE A 154 -0.03 -1.99 13.12
CA ILE A 154 1.32 -2.56 13.16
C ILE A 154 1.28 -4.08 13.35
N ALA A 155 0.42 -4.58 14.24
CA ALA A 155 0.27 -6.03 14.45
C ALA A 155 -0.25 -6.75 13.19
N LEU A 156 -1.20 -6.16 12.45
CA LEU A 156 -1.72 -6.72 11.20
C LEU A 156 -0.66 -6.72 10.10
N LEU A 157 0.11 -5.63 9.95
CA LEU A 157 1.21 -5.55 9.01
C LEU A 157 2.32 -6.56 9.32
N ALA A 158 2.69 -6.71 10.61
CA ALA A 158 3.68 -7.69 11.04
C ALA A 158 3.23 -9.13 10.77
N GLU A 159 1.96 -9.44 11.05
CA GLU A 159 1.42 -10.78 10.78
C GLU A 159 1.30 -11.04 9.26
N ALA A 160 0.88 -10.05 8.46
CA ALA A 160 0.85 -10.17 7.01
C ALA A 160 2.25 -10.43 6.45
N SER A 161 3.27 -9.70 6.93
CA SER A 161 4.68 -9.90 6.54
C SER A 161 5.18 -11.30 6.93
N ARG A 162 4.92 -11.75 8.15
CA ARG A 162 5.31 -13.09 8.63
C ARG A 162 4.70 -14.21 7.78
N LEU A 163 3.41 -14.11 7.46
CA LEU A 163 2.73 -15.10 6.63
C LEU A 163 3.26 -15.08 5.18
N THR A 164 3.66 -13.92 4.68
CA THR A 164 4.29 -13.79 3.36
C THR A 164 5.70 -14.38 3.35
N ASP A 165 6.48 -14.18 4.42
CA ASP A 165 7.82 -14.79 4.57
C ASP A 165 7.78 -16.33 4.52
N GLU A 166 6.80 -16.95 5.15
CA GLU A 166 6.61 -18.40 5.09
C GLU A 166 6.38 -18.94 3.67
N THR A 167 5.83 -18.11 2.76
CA THR A 167 5.67 -18.50 1.37
C THR A 167 7.01 -18.58 0.64
N TRP A 168 7.97 -17.73 1.00
CA TRP A 168 9.30 -17.77 0.41
C TRP A 168 10.03 -19.05 0.79
N GLU A 169 10.01 -19.43 2.05
CA GLU A 169 10.65 -20.66 2.52
C GLU A 169 10.07 -21.91 1.84
N GLU A 170 8.73 -21.96 1.70
CA GLU A 170 8.06 -23.03 0.96
C GLU A 170 8.42 -23.01 -0.52
N PHE A 171 8.49 -21.83 -1.14
CA PHE A 171 8.85 -21.68 -2.55
C PHE A 171 10.28 -22.17 -2.82
N LEU A 172 11.23 -21.87 -1.95
CA LEU A 172 12.62 -22.32 -2.08
C LEU A 172 12.78 -23.85 -2.08
N ALA A 173 11.82 -24.57 -1.50
CA ALA A 173 11.80 -26.04 -1.52
C ALA A 173 11.28 -26.62 -2.84
N THR A 174 10.84 -25.76 -3.80
CA THR A 174 10.32 -26.20 -5.10
C THR A 174 11.37 -26.10 -6.20
N SER A 175 11.29 -26.98 -7.23
CA SER A 175 12.09 -26.81 -8.44
C SER A 175 11.48 -25.74 -9.35
N VAL A 176 12.35 -24.92 -9.95
CA VAL A 176 11.95 -23.84 -10.88
C VAL A 176 12.46 -24.06 -12.31
N ILE A 177 13.41 -24.99 -12.53
CA ILE A 177 13.94 -25.28 -13.86
C ILE A 177 12.84 -25.89 -14.74
N GLY A 178 12.65 -25.30 -15.93
CA GLY A 178 11.60 -25.71 -16.87
C GLY A 178 10.21 -25.17 -16.54
N VAL A 179 10.06 -24.37 -15.48
CA VAL A 179 8.82 -23.70 -15.08
C VAL A 179 8.78 -22.30 -15.69
N THR A 180 7.62 -21.80 -16.08
CA THR A 180 7.49 -20.42 -16.56
C THR A 180 7.36 -19.43 -15.41
N GLU A 181 7.71 -18.14 -15.65
CA GLU A 181 7.49 -17.06 -14.68
C GLU A 181 6.03 -17.01 -14.24
N ARG A 182 5.07 -17.18 -15.15
CA ARG A 182 3.64 -17.22 -14.86
C ARG A 182 3.29 -18.35 -13.88
N GLN A 183 3.87 -19.55 -14.05
CA GLN A 183 3.65 -20.66 -13.12
C GLN A 183 4.25 -20.39 -11.74
N VAL A 184 5.42 -19.71 -11.66
CA VAL A 184 5.99 -19.27 -10.39
C VAL A 184 5.06 -18.26 -9.71
N ARG A 185 4.56 -17.27 -10.45
CA ARG A 185 3.57 -16.30 -9.96
C ARG A 185 2.34 -17.00 -9.39
N GLU A 186 1.77 -17.95 -10.13
CA GLU A 186 0.58 -18.70 -9.69
C GLU A 186 0.85 -19.49 -8.39
N ARG A 187 2.05 -20.09 -8.26
CA ARG A 187 2.47 -20.79 -7.04
C ARG A 187 2.53 -19.84 -5.85
N LEU A 188 3.21 -18.70 -5.98
CA LEU A 188 3.31 -17.69 -4.91
C LEU A 188 1.93 -17.17 -4.49
N MET A 189 1.07 -16.84 -5.44
CA MET A 189 -0.31 -16.41 -5.16
C MET A 189 -1.12 -17.49 -4.43
N GLY A 190 -0.96 -18.76 -4.84
CA GLY A 190 -1.58 -19.93 -4.18
C GLY A 190 -1.08 -20.13 -2.75
N MET A 191 0.21 -19.97 -2.51
CA MET A 191 0.83 -20.10 -1.18
C MET A 191 0.35 -18.99 -0.23
N ILE A 192 0.23 -17.73 -0.71
CA ILE A 192 -0.36 -16.61 0.04
C ILE A 192 -1.80 -16.94 0.43
N ALA A 193 -2.63 -17.36 -0.55
CA ALA A 193 -4.03 -17.70 -0.29
C ALA A 193 -4.19 -18.84 0.72
N ALA A 194 -3.32 -19.86 0.65
CA ALA A 194 -3.33 -20.99 1.58
C ALA A 194 -3.04 -20.58 3.04
N ARG A 195 -2.38 -19.45 3.24
CA ARG A 195 -2.09 -18.86 4.56
C ARG A 195 -3.15 -17.88 5.06
N GLY A 196 -4.24 -17.73 4.32
CA GLY A 196 -5.38 -16.89 4.71
C GLY A 196 -5.23 -15.40 4.38
N LEU A 197 -4.19 -15.01 3.63
CA LEU A 197 -4.14 -13.67 3.05
C LEU A 197 -4.95 -13.63 1.75
N THR A 198 -5.46 -12.46 1.39
CA THR A 198 -5.98 -12.21 0.05
C THR A 198 -4.81 -11.82 -0.85
N PRO A 199 -4.43 -12.63 -1.87
CA PRO A 199 -3.35 -12.30 -2.77
C PRO A 199 -3.66 -11.01 -3.55
N THR A 200 -2.72 -10.08 -3.63
CA THR A 200 -2.91 -8.82 -4.35
C THR A 200 -2.04 -8.73 -5.60
N PHE A 201 -0.78 -9.10 -5.49
CA PHE A 201 0.15 -9.10 -6.61
C PHE A 201 1.25 -10.16 -6.44
N ALA A 202 1.84 -10.55 -7.55
CA ALA A 202 3.12 -11.23 -7.63
C ALA A 202 3.77 -10.90 -8.98
N ASN A 203 4.88 -10.18 -8.95
CA ASN A 203 5.73 -9.89 -10.08
C ASN A 203 6.89 -10.89 -10.07
N VAL A 204 7.10 -11.58 -11.17
CA VAL A 204 8.20 -12.55 -11.31
C VAL A 204 8.93 -12.26 -12.61
N GLY A 205 10.19 -11.91 -12.50
CA GLY A 205 11.07 -11.72 -13.65
C GLY A 205 12.31 -12.59 -13.53
N SER A 206 12.64 -13.32 -14.60
CA SER A 206 13.80 -14.20 -14.63
C SER A 206 14.79 -13.81 -15.72
N GLY A 207 16.10 -13.95 -15.45
CA GLY A 207 17.15 -13.54 -16.38
C GLY A 207 16.94 -12.11 -16.88
N PRO A 208 16.87 -11.86 -18.23
CA PRO A 208 16.67 -10.53 -18.80
C PRO A 208 15.39 -9.82 -18.33
N ASN A 209 14.30 -10.56 -18.05
CA ASN A 209 13.05 -9.98 -17.56
C ASN A 209 13.21 -9.41 -16.15
N GLY A 210 14.06 -9.99 -15.31
CA GLY A 210 14.40 -9.47 -13.98
C GLY A 210 15.06 -8.09 -14.00
N ALA A 211 15.58 -7.65 -15.16
CA ALA A 211 16.15 -6.31 -15.32
C ALA A 211 15.11 -5.18 -15.38
N SER A 212 13.81 -5.50 -15.36
CA SER A 212 12.71 -4.52 -15.29
C SER A 212 12.02 -4.60 -13.92
N PRO A 213 12.03 -3.55 -13.10
CA PRO A 213 11.45 -3.56 -11.75
C PRO A 213 9.98 -3.97 -11.70
N HIS A 214 9.21 -3.60 -12.72
CA HIS A 214 7.76 -3.84 -12.83
C HIS A 214 7.40 -4.90 -13.88
N GLN A 215 8.31 -5.84 -14.15
CA GLN A 215 8.06 -6.89 -15.13
C GLN A 215 6.90 -7.79 -14.69
N SER A 216 5.85 -7.83 -15.50
CA SER A 216 4.80 -8.84 -15.32
C SER A 216 5.30 -10.22 -15.72
N ALA A 217 4.94 -11.23 -14.95
CA ALA A 217 5.31 -12.62 -15.20
C ALA A 217 4.86 -13.08 -16.60
N SER A 218 5.80 -13.60 -17.38
CA SER A 218 5.62 -14.03 -18.77
C SER A 218 5.64 -15.56 -18.93
N ASP A 219 5.54 -16.02 -20.18
CA ASP A 219 5.71 -17.44 -20.51
C ASP A 219 7.19 -17.83 -20.72
N ARG A 220 8.15 -16.94 -20.33
CA ARG A 220 9.56 -17.28 -20.34
C ARG A 220 9.81 -18.45 -19.39
N VAL A 221 10.50 -19.46 -19.92
CA VAL A 221 10.89 -20.66 -19.16
C VAL A 221 12.20 -20.36 -18.41
N ILE A 222 12.20 -20.62 -17.12
CA ILE A 222 13.35 -20.45 -16.22
C ILE A 222 14.35 -21.57 -16.45
N GLY A 223 15.61 -21.23 -16.55
CA GLY A 223 16.69 -22.17 -16.81
C GLY A 223 17.95 -21.91 -15.96
N PRO A 224 18.93 -22.80 -16.05
CA PRO A 224 20.22 -22.62 -15.36
C PRO A 224 20.89 -21.30 -15.76
N GLY A 225 21.43 -20.59 -14.78
CA GLY A 225 22.07 -19.29 -14.95
C GLY A 225 21.12 -18.10 -14.82
N ASP A 226 19.80 -18.31 -14.67
CA ASP A 226 18.87 -17.22 -14.44
C ASP A 226 18.91 -16.73 -12.98
N ALA A 227 18.90 -15.42 -12.81
CA ALA A 227 18.42 -14.79 -11.59
C ALA A 227 16.88 -14.72 -11.65
N ILE A 228 16.21 -14.91 -10.54
CA ILE A 228 14.75 -14.82 -10.43
C ILE A 228 14.45 -13.76 -9.38
N VAL A 229 13.86 -12.63 -9.80
CA VAL A 229 13.31 -11.62 -8.91
C VAL A 229 11.85 -11.96 -8.67
N CYS A 230 11.50 -12.23 -7.43
CA CYS A 230 10.13 -12.43 -6.97
C CYS A 230 9.76 -11.28 -6.07
N ASP A 231 8.69 -10.57 -6.41
CA ASP A 231 8.12 -9.46 -5.68
C ASP A 231 6.63 -9.74 -5.50
N TRP A 232 6.20 -9.99 -4.26
CA TRP A 232 4.85 -10.49 -4.01
C TRP A 232 4.30 -10.03 -2.67
N GLY A 233 2.99 -9.95 -2.60
CA GLY A 233 2.27 -9.57 -1.39
C GLY A 233 0.79 -9.92 -1.42
N GLY A 234 0.17 -9.76 -0.26
CA GLY A 234 -1.26 -9.97 -0.04
C GLY A 234 -1.76 -9.11 1.10
N THR A 235 -3.07 -9.19 1.39
CA THR A 235 -3.66 -8.44 2.49
C THR A 235 -4.20 -9.35 3.59
N LEU A 236 -4.00 -8.92 4.83
CA LEU A 236 -4.64 -9.44 6.03
C LEU A 236 -5.53 -8.35 6.63
N ALA A 237 -6.84 -8.58 6.66
CA ALA A 237 -7.81 -7.58 7.13
C ALA A 237 -7.63 -6.20 6.47
N GLY A 238 -7.28 -6.16 5.18
CA GLY A 238 -7.07 -4.94 4.39
C GLY A 238 -5.64 -4.37 4.44
N TYR A 239 -4.77 -4.81 5.35
CA TYR A 239 -3.38 -4.35 5.46
C TYR A 239 -2.46 -5.21 4.59
N HIS A 240 -1.63 -4.54 3.78
CA HIS A 240 -0.75 -5.17 2.81
C HIS A 240 0.53 -5.72 3.44
N SER A 241 1.02 -6.84 2.90
CA SER A 241 2.42 -7.22 2.94
C SER A 241 3.06 -6.92 1.60
N ASP A 242 4.37 -6.66 1.63
CA ASP A 242 5.20 -6.37 0.46
C ASP A 242 6.61 -6.88 0.71
N VAL A 243 7.12 -7.71 -0.19
CA VAL A 243 8.46 -8.29 -0.06
C VAL A 243 9.01 -8.68 -1.42
N THR A 244 10.29 -8.39 -1.64
CA THR A 244 11.04 -8.89 -2.80
C THR A 244 12.22 -9.72 -2.34
N ARG A 245 12.41 -10.85 -3.01
CA ARG A 245 13.62 -11.67 -2.90
C ARG A 245 14.13 -12.02 -4.29
N THR A 246 15.45 -12.11 -4.40
CA THR A 246 16.13 -12.59 -5.62
C THR A 246 16.86 -13.89 -5.33
N ALA A 247 16.60 -14.93 -6.11
CA ALA A 247 17.32 -16.18 -6.10
C ALA A 247 18.09 -16.36 -7.41
N HIS A 248 19.05 -17.28 -7.44
CA HIS A 248 19.81 -17.65 -8.63
C HIS A 248 19.67 -19.15 -8.94
N VAL A 249 19.50 -19.52 -10.20
CA VAL A 249 19.40 -20.92 -10.62
C VAL A 249 20.77 -21.45 -11.02
N GLY A 250 21.30 -22.38 -10.23
CA GLY A 250 22.68 -22.87 -10.38
C GLY A 250 23.72 -21.85 -9.91
N ASP A 251 24.98 -22.09 -10.20
CA ASP A 251 26.14 -21.31 -9.68
C ASP A 251 26.11 -19.85 -10.23
N PRO A 252 26.05 -18.82 -9.37
CA PRO A 252 26.07 -17.44 -9.78
C PRO A 252 27.47 -16.99 -10.22
N SER A 253 27.55 -16.05 -11.17
CA SER A 253 28.80 -15.41 -11.54
C SER A 253 29.35 -14.52 -10.41
N ALA A 254 30.68 -14.28 -10.41
CA ALA A 254 31.27 -13.36 -9.43
C ALA A 254 30.72 -11.94 -9.51
N GLU A 255 30.35 -11.47 -10.71
CA GLU A 255 29.69 -10.17 -10.89
C GLU A 255 28.31 -10.14 -10.24
N PHE A 256 27.50 -11.20 -10.42
CA PHE A 256 26.19 -11.31 -9.80
C PHE A 256 26.31 -11.31 -8.26
N VAL A 257 27.25 -12.09 -7.71
CA VAL A 257 27.48 -12.13 -6.26
C VAL A 257 27.87 -10.77 -5.73
N ALA A 258 28.81 -10.06 -6.39
CA ALA A 258 29.22 -8.72 -5.98
C ALA A 258 28.04 -7.70 -6.01
N ALA A 259 27.19 -7.76 -7.04
CA ALA A 259 26.02 -6.91 -7.14
C ALA A 259 24.97 -7.24 -6.06
N TYR A 260 24.77 -8.54 -5.77
CA TYR A 260 23.86 -9.00 -4.72
C TYR A 260 24.31 -8.51 -3.33
N GLU A 261 25.59 -8.67 -3.02
CA GLU A 261 26.16 -8.20 -1.75
C GLU A 261 26.05 -6.68 -1.59
N ALA A 262 26.21 -5.92 -2.69
CA ALA A 262 26.01 -4.47 -2.68
C ALA A 262 24.56 -4.08 -2.40
N VAL A 263 23.57 -4.78 -3.00
CA VAL A 263 22.14 -4.56 -2.72
C VAL A 263 21.80 -4.94 -1.28
N LEU A 264 22.31 -6.05 -0.78
CA LEU A 264 22.13 -6.46 0.62
C LEU A 264 22.70 -5.43 1.60
N ALA A 265 23.89 -4.91 1.31
CA ALA A 265 24.49 -3.85 2.12
C ALA A 265 23.70 -2.52 2.04
N ALA A 266 23.14 -2.20 0.87
CA ALA A 266 22.31 -1.02 0.69
C ALA A 266 20.99 -1.10 1.49
N ASN A 267 20.31 -2.26 1.47
CA ASN A 267 19.12 -2.53 2.29
C ASN A 267 19.45 -2.43 3.80
N GLN A 268 20.61 -2.90 4.24
CA GLN A 268 21.01 -2.73 5.64
C GLN A 268 21.32 -1.28 5.98
N ALA A 269 22.00 -0.53 5.10
CA ALA A 269 22.32 0.87 5.32
C ALA A 269 21.07 1.76 5.39
N ALA A 270 20.05 1.48 4.57
CA ALA A 270 18.75 2.14 4.65
C ALA A 270 18.10 1.90 6.02
N LEU A 271 18.00 0.63 6.46
CA LEU A 271 17.48 0.30 7.78
C LEU A 271 18.20 1.02 8.92
N ASP A 272 19.55 1.02 8.89
CA ASP A 272 20.38 1.65 9.93
C ASP A 272 20.19 3.17 10.00
N ALA A 273 19.76 3.80 8.89
CA ALA A 273 19.46 5.22 8.84
C ALA A 273 18.07 5.56 9.41
N VAL A 274 17.16 4.59 9.54
CA VAL A 274 15.81 4.81 10.04
C VAL A 274 15.83 5.18 11.52
N ARG A 275 15.31 6.36 11.82
CA ARG A 275 15.03 6.84 13.20
C ARG A 275 14.04 7.99 13.14
N PRO A 276 13.30 8.27 14.23
CA PRO A 276 12.47 9.46 14.31
C PRO A 276 13.30 10.74 14.05
N GLY A 277 12.76 11.62 13.19
CA GLY A 277 13.41 12.88 12.79
C GLY A 277 14.37 12.77 11.60
N ALA A 278 14.76 11.57 11.14
CA ALA A 278 15.50 11.41 9.89
C ALA A 278 14.61 11.80 8.71
N ALA A 279 15.12 12.56 7.74
CA ALA A 279 14.34 12.89 6.55
C ALA A 279 14.20 11.66 5.63
N CYS A 280 13.07 11.50 4.98
CA CYS A 280 12.82 10.37 4.05
C CYS A 280 13.93 10.27 2.99
N GLN A 281 14.41 11.40 2.44
CA GLN A 281 15.53 11.43 1.49
C GLN A 281 16.83 10.86 2.06
N ASP A 282 17.06 10.94 3.39
CA ASP A 282 18.30 10.47 3.99
C ASP A 282 18.37 8.94 4.01
N ILE A 283 17.23 8.29 4.05
CA ILE A 283 17.12 6.81 3.90
C ILE A 283 17.48 6.41 2.46
N ASP A 284 16.92 7.11 1.45
CA ASP A 284 17.28 6.88 0.05
C ASP A 284 18.78 7.12 -0.20
N ARG A 285 19.32 8.21 0.35
CA ARG A 285 20.75 8.55 0.23
C ARG A 285 21.65 7.50 0.86
N ALA A 286 21.24 6.89 1.98
CA ALA A 286 22.00 5.82 2.62
C ALA A 286 22.14 4.58 1.72
N ALA A 287 21.03 4.07 1.18
CA ALA A 287 21.05 2.94 0.24
C ALA A 287 21.82 3.28 -1.05
N ARG A 288 21.49 4.41 -1.66
CA ARG A 288 22.08 4.89 -2.93
C ARG A 288 23.58 5.15 -2.79
N GLY A 289 24.03 5.65 -1.64
CA GLY A 289 25.44 5.88 -1.35
C GLY A 289 26.26 4.58 -1.38
N VAL A 290 25.73 3.51 -0.78
CA VAL A 290 26.37 2.17 -0.81
C VAL A 290 26.48 1.64 -2.24
N LEU A 291 25.38 1.68 -3.01
CA LEU A 291 25.38 1.18 -4.39
C LEU A 291 26.31 2.02 -5.30
N THR A 292 26.38 3.32 -5.09
CA THR A 292 27.28 4.21 -5.83
C THR A 292 28.74 3.90 -5.51
N ALA A 293 29.08 3.71 -4.23
CA ALA A 293 30.43 3.37 -3.80
C ALA A 293 30.89 1.99 -4.33
N ALA A 294 29.94 1.06 -4.50
CA ALA A 294 30.19 -0.26 -5.09
C ALA A 294 30.25 -0.23 -6.64
N GLY A 295 30.00 0.92 -7.29
CA GLY A 295 30.02 1.05 -8.75
C GLY A 295 28.70 0.72 -9.44
N PHE A 296 27.60 0.54 -8.69
CA PHE A 296 26.28 0.18 -9.20
C PHE A 296 25.26 1.32 -9.15
N GLY A 297 25.68 2.54 -8.84
CA GLY A 297 24.75 3.68 -8.65
C GLY A 297 23.83 3.96 -9.84
N GLU A 298 24.32 3.85 -11.08
CA GLU A 298 23.54 4.06 -12.31
C GLU A 298 22.51 2.93 -12.55
N ALA A 299 22.74 1.74 -12.00
CA ALA A 299 21.85 0.61 -12.12
C ALA A 299 20.67 0.69 -11.11
N PHE A 300 20.72 1.61 -10.13
CA PHE A 300 19.65 1.88 -9.17
C PHE A 300 18.92 3.19 -9.53
N PHE A 301 17.82 3.09 -10.25
CA PHE A 301 17.14 4.26 -10.85
C PHE A 301 15.72 4.52 -10.30
N HIS A 302 15.27 3.80 -9.28
CA HIS A 302 14.02 4.09 -8.59
C HIS A 302 14.26 4.57 -7.15
N ARG A 303 13.22 4.96 -6.44
CA ARG A 303 13.26 5.31 -5.01
C ARG A 303 13.58 4.10 -4.15
N THR A 304 14.09 4.34 -2.93
CA THR A 304 14.44 3.26 -2.00
C THR A 304 13.21 2.62 -1.36
N GLY A 305 12.06 3.32 -1.33
CA GLY A 305 10.86 2.73 -0.76
C GLY A 305 9.64 3.65 -0.75
N HIS A 306 8.54 3.13 -0.28
CA HIS A 306 7.25 3.79 -0.16
C HIS A 306 6.52 3.35 1.11
N GLY A 307 5.64 4.19 1.64
CA GLY A 307 4.75 3.81 2.74
C GLY A 307 3.88 2.62 2.37
N LEU A 308 3.55 1.83 3.36
CA LEU A 308 2.76 0.62 3.25
C LEU A 308 1.68 0.61 4.34
N GLY A 309 0.48 0.16 3.99
CA GLY A 309 -0.62 0.07 4.93
C GLY A 309 -1.87 -0.52 4.29
N LEU A 310 -2.93 0.25 4.22
CA LEU A 310 -4.17 -0.10 3.51
C LEU A 310 -4.03 0.03 1.99
N SER A 311 -3.04 0.78 1.51
CA SER A 311 -2.58 0.75 0.13
C SER A 311 -1.20 0.13 0.09
N VAL A 312 -0.86 -0.59 -0.98
CA VAL A 312 0.50 -1.09 -1.18
C VAL A 312 1.48 0.07 -1.32
N HIS A 313 1.09 1.14 -2.02
CA HIS A 313 1.84 2.38 -2.10
C HIS A 313 1.06 3.52 -1.44
N GLU A 314 1.62 4.07 -0.37
CA GLU A 314 1.11 5.27 0.30
C GLU A 314 2.28 6.15 0.82
N GLU A 315 1.99 7.28 1.44
CA GLU A 315 3.02 8.07 2.13
C GLU A 315 3.56 7.34 3.39
N PRO A 316 4.87 7.55 3.73
CA PRO A 316 5.83 8.44 3.09
C PRO A 316 6.57 7.76 1.93
N TYR A 317 7.12 8.57 0.99
CA TYR A 317 8.03 8.07 -0.06
C TYR A 317 9.48 8.33 0.32
N LEU A 318 10.31 7.28 0.33
CA LEU A 318 11.74 7.35 0.60
C LEU A 318 12.49 7.66 -0.70
N VAL A 319 12.59 8.95 -1.02
CA VAL A 319 13.12 9.44 -2.29
C VAL A 319 13.87 10.76 -2.10
N GLU A 320 14.88 11.01 -2.94
CA GLU A 320 15.60 12.28 -2.96
C GLU A 320 14.64 13.48 -3.10
N GLY A 321 14.84 14.51 -2.28
CA GLY A 321 13.99 15.71 -2.23
C GLY A 321 12.84 15.62 -1.23
N ASN A 322 12.49 14.44 -0.70
CA ASN A 322 11.49 14.33 0.36
C ASN A 322 12.12 14.59 1.73
N THR A 323 11.89 15.79 2.24
CA THR A 323 12.40 16.24 3.53
C THR A 323 11.49 15.93 4.72
N LEU A 324 10.38 15.22 4.50
CA LEU A 324 9.46 14.81 5.57
C LEU A 324 10.24 14.01 6.63
N PRO A 325 10.19 14.41 7.91
CA PRO A 325 10.85 13.65 8.98
C PRO A 325 10.06 12.37 9.27
N LEU A 326 10.77 11.26 9.41
CA LEU A 326 10.19 10.01 9.90
C LEU A 326 9.68 10.19 11.33
N ALA A 327 8.59 9.52 11.64
CA ALA A 327 8.02 9.44 12.98
C ALA A 327 7.78 7.98 13.37
N ALA A 328 7.79 7.70 14.65
CA ALA A 328 7.40 6.39 15.17
C ALA A 328 5.97 6.03 14.72
N GLY A 329 5.76 4.78 14.34
CA GLY A 329 4.52 4.29 13.74
C GLY A 329 4.45 4.38 12.21
N MET A 330 5.40 5.02 11.54
CA MET A 330 5.49 4.96 10.08
C MET A 330 5.98 3.57 9.64
N VAL A 331 5.31 2.99 8.62
CA VAL A 331 5.68 1.72 8.00
C VAL A 331 5.86 1.94 6.51
N PHE A 332 6.96 1.41 5.96
CA PHE A 332 7.36 1.61 4.57
C PHE A 332 8.21 0.44 4.06
N SER A 333 8.32 0.29 2.73
CA SER A 333 9.27 -0.63 2.11
C SER A 333 10.69 -0.07 2.17
N ASP A 334 11.67 -0.99 2.23
CA ASP A 334 13.11 -0.75 2.05
C ASP A 334 13.56 -1.72 0.97
N GLU A 335 13.63 -1.25 -0.28
CA GLU A 335 13.67 -2.07 -1.49
C GLU A 335 14.79 -1.68 -2.49
N PRO A 336 16.03 -1.41 -2.08
CA PRO A 336 17.07 -1.12 -3.04
C PRO A 336 17.25 -2.26 -4.04
N GLY A 337 17.53 -1.91 -5.31
CA GLY A 337 17.74 -2.87 -6.37
C GLY A 337 18.67 -2.34 -7.46
N VAL A 338 19.29 -3.25 -8.21
CA VAL A 338 20.10 -2.92 -9.38
C VAL A 338 19.63 -3.73 -10.58
N TYR A 339 19.61 -3.09 -11.75
CA TYR A 339 19.03 -3.66 -12.95
C TYR A 339 19.97 -3.47 -14.14
N PHE A 340 20.35 -4.57 -14.78
CA PHE A 340 21.24 -4.60 -15.91
C PHE A 340 20.47 -5.01 -17.16
N PRO A 341 20.12 -4.09 -18.06
CA PRO A 341 19.32 -4.38 -19.25
C PRO A 341 19.79 -5.62 -19.99
N ASP A 342 18.85 -6.44 -20.45
CA ASP A 342 19.05 -7.69 -21.19
C ASP A 342 19.86 -8.78 -20.44
N ARG A 343 20.06 -8.62 -19.12
CA ARG A 343 20.89 -9.54 -18.33
C ARG A 343 20.15 -10.06 -17.10
N PHE A 344 20.06 -9.25 -16.05
CA PHE A 344 19.40 -9.61 -14.78
C PHE A 344 19.07 -8.38 -13.95
N GLY A 345 18.19 -8.54 -12.97
CA GLY A 345 17.99 -7.61 -11.88
C GLY A 345 18.17 -8.29 -10.53
N ILE A 346 18.40 -7.48 -9.51
CA ILE A 346 18.47 -7.88 -8.11
C ILE A 346 17.71 -6.85 -7.30
N ARG A 347 16.73 -7.29 -6.50
CA ARG A 347 16.07 -6.46 -5.47
C ARG A 347 15.95 -7.27 -4.19
N ILE A 348 16.22 -6.64 -3.06
CA ILE A 348 15.96 -7.14 -1.71
C ILE A 348 15.09 -6.12 -1.02
N GLU A 349 13.93 -6.55 -0.59
CA GLU A 349 12.91 -5.69 -0.01
C GLU A 349 12.38 -6.25 1.29
N ASP A 350 12.28 -5.39 2.28
CA ASP A 350 11.60 -5.65 3.53
C ASP A 350 10.60 -4.54 3.87
N THR A 351 9.52 -4.88 4.54
CA THR A 351 8.67 -3.91 5.24
C THR A 351 9.35 -3.49 6.54
N VAL A 352 9.51 -2.18 6.74
CA VAL A 352 10.20 -1.60 7.89
C VAL A 352 9.26 -0.70 8.69
N LEU A 353 9.25 -0.87 10.01
CA LEU A 353 8.61 0.03 10.98
C LEU A 353 9.65 1.00 11.55
N CYS A 354 9.37 2.30 11.49
CA CYS A 354 10.06 3.29 12.31
C CYS A 354 9.54 3.19 13.75
N THR A 355 10.40 2.77 14.69
CA THR A 355 10.11 2.72 16.12
C THR A 355 10.62 3.98 16.81
N GLU A 356 10.36 4.13 18.11
CA GLU A 356 10.91 5.24 18.92
C GLU A 356 12.45 5.28 18.93
N THR A 357 13.12 4.15 18.67
CA THR A 357 14.57 4.02 18.80
C THR A 357 15.31 3.73 17.50
N GLY A 358 14.60 3.45 16.39
CA GLY A 358 15.21 3.11 15.10
C GLY A 358 14.32 2.27 14.21
N GLY A 359 14.88 1.73 13.13
CA GLY A 359 14.19 0.85 12.20
C GLY A 359 14.04 -0.58 12.74
N ARG A 360 12.88 -1.19 12.50
CA ARG A 360 12.63 -2.61 12.75
C ARG A 360 11.99 -3.26 11.54
N ARG A 361 12.61 -4.29 10.99
CA ARG A 361 11.99 -5.10 9.94
C ARG A 361 10.79 -5.85 10.47
N LEU A 362 9.76 -5.96 9.66
CA LEU A 362 8.60 -6.84 9.90
C LEU A 362 8.76 -8.18 9.17
N ASN A 363 9.66 -8.26 8.19
CA ASN A 363 10.02 -9.49 7.48
C ASN A 363 11.23 -10.16 8.13
N GLU A 364 11.19 -11.51 8.17
CA GLU A 364 12.25 -12.37 8.70
C GLU A 364 12.80 -13.34 7.65
N ALA A 365 12.17 -13.46 6.45
CA ALA A 365 12.64 -14.28 5.35
C ALA A 365 14.11 -13.99 5.02
N THR A 366 14.88 -15.05 4.74
CA THR A 366 16.31 -14.92 4.45
C THR A 366 16.59 -13.90 3.35
N ARG A 367 17.57 -13.02 3.59
CA ARG A 367 18.10 -12.06 2.61
C ARG A 367 19.43 -12.55 2.01
N ALA A 368 19.93 -13.68 2.47
CA ALA A 368 21.13 -14.28 1.88
C ALA A 368 20.85 -14.76 0.47
N LEU A 369 21.85 -14.67 -0.40
CA LEU A 369 21.74 -15.21 -1.76
C LEU A 369 21.38 -16.70 -1.71
N THR A 370 20.24 -17.02 -2.29
CA THR A 370 19.74 -18.39 -2.37
C THR A 370 19.97 -18.94 -3.77
N VAL A 371 20.57 -20.14 -3.84
CA VAL A 371 20.77 -20.88 -5.07
C VAL A 371 19.72 -21.98 -5.17
N MET A 372 18.95 -21.97 -6.25
CA MET A 372 17.91 -22.94 -6.56
C MET A 372 18.38 -23.95 -7.63
N SER A 373 17.74 -25.11 -7.67
CA SER A 373 18.03 -26.21 -8.60
C SER A 373 16.78 -26.63 -9.39
#